data_fceeaea08d5fe38d7cc69b4eea61f68d
#
_entry.id   fceeaea08d5fe38d7cc69b4eea61f68d
#
_cell.length_a   1.000
_cell.length_b   1.000
_cell.length_c   1.000
_cell.angle_alpha   90.00
_cell.angle_beta   90.00
_cell.angle_gamma   90.00
#
_symmetry.space_group_name_H-M   'P 1'
#
loop_
_entity.id
_entity.type
_entity.pdbx_description
1 polymer ?
#
loop_
_entity_poly.entity_id
_entity_poly.type
_entity_poly.pdbx_seq_one_letter_code
_entity_poly.pdbx_strand_id
1 'polypeptide(L)'
;MSDQNIENLVEDTQQKWASIVLKIGKKYKNKSDISDLVSELLHNIYAFDHCDILFKPTLAKKAQFRSKKEEFESYFLGQNKVCEEDTGFAIKDWQSIKFENYKIVDYNENILAMGNYFFEDG
;
A
#
# COMPACT_ATOMS: atom_id res chain seq x y z
N MET A 1 -7.08 24.71 3.66
CA MET A 1 -5.77 24.29 3.12
C MET A 1 -5.73 24.63 1.65
N SER A 2 -4.61 25.13 1.13
CA SER A 2 -4.50 25.45 -0.29
C SER A 2 -4.46 24.18 -1.13
N ASP A 3 -4.86 24.28 -2.40
CA ASP A 3 -4.83 23.14 -3.33
C ASP A 3 -3.44 22.53 -3.44
N GLN A 4 -2.41 23.39 -3.46
CA GLN A 4 -1.02 22.93 -3.55
C GLN A 4 -0.60 22.14 -2.31
N ASN A 5 -1.03 22.56 -1.11
CA ASN A 5 -0.73 21.83 0.12
C ASN A 5 -1.41 20.47 0.15
N ILE A 6 -2.63 20.39 -0.36
CA ILE A 6 -3.39 19.12 -0.44
C ILE A 6 -2.68 18.17 -1.40
N GLU A 7 -2.28 18.64 -2.57
CA GLU A 7 -1.53 17.85 -3.53
C GLU A 7 -0.22 17.33 -2.94
N ASN A 8 0.52 18.19 -2.22
CA ASN A 8 1.77 17.80 -1.58
C ASN A 8 1.56 16.72 -0.52
N LEU A 9 0.49 16.83 0.28
CA LEU A 9 0.17 15.81 1.28
C LEU A 9 -0.09 14.45 0.64
N VAL A 10 -0.87 14.41 -0.42
CA VAL A 10 -1.18 13.18 -1.14
C VAL A 10 0.10 12.59 -1.75
N GLU A 11 0.87 13.40 -2.45
CA GLU A 11 2.11 12.97 -3.10
C GLU A 11 3.13 12.44 -2.08
N ASP A 12 3.31 13.15 -0.95
CA ASP A 12 4.23 12.72 0.09
C ASP A 12 3.81 11.37 0.69
N THR A 13 2.52 11.17 0.92
CA THR A 13 2.01 9.90 1.45
C THR A 13 2.20 8.77 0.44
N GLN A 14 1.91 9.04 -0.83
CA GLN A 14 2.12 8.06 -1.90
C GLN A 14 3.60 7.67 -2.02
N GLN A 15 4.50 8.64 -1.91
CA GLN A 15 5.94 8.36 -1.98
C GLN A 15 6.43 7.57 -0.77
N LYS A 16 5.88 7.81 0.42
CA LYS A 16 6.20 7.00 1.59
C LYS A 16 5.75 5.56 1.40
N TRP A 17 4.53 5.36 0.91
CA TRP A 17 4.01 4.02 0.60
C TRP A 17 4.90 3.32 -0.42
N ALA A 18 5.23 3.98 -1.52
CA ALA A 18 6.08 3.44 -2.57
C ALA A 18 7.47 3.06 -2.04
N SER A 19 8.07 3.94 -1.24
CA SER A 19 9.38 3.69 -0.64
C SER A 19 9.37 2.43 0.23
N ILE A 20 8.34 2.27 1.06
CA ILE A 20 8.22 1.10 1.94
C ILE A 20 8.06 -0.17 1.12
N VAL A 21 7.18 -0.16 0.12
CA VAL A 21 6.93 -1.33 -0.74
C VAL A 21 8.21 -1.74 -1.47
N LEU A 22 8.94 -0.77 -2.05
CA LEU A 22 10.19 -1.06 -2.73
C LEU A 22 11.25 -1.65 -1.78
N LYS A 23 11.34 -1.12 -0.57
CA LYS A 23 12.28 -1.63 0.44
C LYS A 23 11.92 -3.03 0.91
N ILE A 24 10.64 -3.32 1.07
CA ILE A 24 10.16 -4.67 1.44
C ILE A 24 10.64 -5.68 0.39
N GLY A 25 10.41 -5.40 -0.88
CA GLY A 25 10.82 -6.29 -1.95
C GLY A 25 12.31 -6.57 -1.97
N LYS A 26 13.13 -5.52 -1.81
CA LYS A 26 14.59 -5.65 -1.80
C LYS A 26 15.10 -6.43 -0.59
N LYS A 27 14.59 -6.12 0.60
CA LYS A 27 15.00 -6.81 1.82
C LYS A 27 14.56 -8.26 1.82
N TYR A 28 13.38 -8.55 1.32
CA TYR A 28 12.88 -9.91 1.19
C TYR A 28 13.80 -10.73 0.26
N LYS A 29 14.17 -10.16 -0.88
CA LYS A 29 15.08 -10.78 -1.84
C LYS A 29 16.43 -11.13 -1.20
N ASN A 30 16.93 -10.26 -0.33
CA ASN A 30 18.20 -10.44 0.37
C ASN A 30 18.04 -11.25 1.66
N LYS A 31 16.87 -11.81 1.92
CA LYS A 31 16.56 -12.59 3.13
C LYS A 31 16.76 -11.79 4.43
N SER A 32 16.61 -10.49 4.37
CA SER A 32 16.67 -9.61 5.53
C SER A 32 15.30 -9.52 6.22
N ASP A 33 15.30 -9.12 7.50
CA ASP A 33 14.07 -8.96 8.26
C ASP A 33 13.27 -7.76 7.73
N ILE A 34 11.98 -7.96 7.47
CA ILE A 34 11.07 -6.94 6.96
C ILE A 34 10.03 -6.49 7.98
N SER A 35 10.10 -6.99 9.22
CA SER A 35 9.05 -6.75 10.22
C SER A 35 8.86 -5.26 10.55
N ASP A 36 9.93 -4.48 10.63
CA ASP A 36 9.83 -3.04 10.90
C ASP A 36 9.13 -2.31 9.75
N LEU A 37 9.42 -2.67 8.51
CA LEU A 37 8.79 -2.07 7.33
C LEU A 37 7.30 -2.41 7.25
N VAL A 38 6.96 -3.66 7.53
CA VAL A 38 5.56 -4.10 7.56
C VAL A 38 4.79 -3.36 8.66
N SER A 39 5.39 -3.23 9.84
CA SER A 39 4.80 -2.49 10.95
C SER A 39 4.56 -1.03 10.58
N GLU A 40 5.53 -0.38 9.95
CA GLU A 40 5.38 1.00 9.49
C GLU A 40 4.23 1.14 8.50
N LEU A 41 4.11 0.22 7.57
CA LEU A 41 3.03 0.23 6.57
C LEU A 41 1.66 0.13 7.25
N LEU A 42 1.51 -0.83 8.16
CA LEU A 42 0.22 -1.11 8.81
C LEU A 42 -0.20 -0.03 9.80
N HIS A 43 0.73 0.58 10.52
CA HIS A 43 0.42 1.47 11.63
C HIS A 43 0.59 2.95 11.31
N ASN A 44 1.48 3.31 10.39
CA ASN A 44 1.77 4.71 10.07
C ASN A 44 1.19 5.16 8.71
N ILE A 45 1.09 4.26 7.75
CA ILE A 45 0.53 4.60 6.44
C ILE A 45 -0.96 4.26 6.38
N TYR A 46 -1.33 3.05 6.82
CA TYR A 46 -2.72 2.65 6.95
C TYR A 46 -3.20 2.89 8.38
N ALA A 47 -4.50 3.04 8.54
CA ALA A 47 -5.10 3.41 9.83
C ALA A 47 -5.69 2.22 10.58
N PHE A 48 -5.05 1.05 10.51
CA PHE A 48 -5.57 -0.17 11.16
C PHE A 48 -5.72 -0.03 12.68
N ASP A 49 -4.94 0.86 13.31
CA ASP A 49 -5.04 1.09 14.75
C ASP A 49 -6.21 1.99 15.13
N HIS A 50 -6.85 2.64 14.16
CA HIS A 50 -7.84 3.68 14.42
C HIS A 50 -9.24 3.35 13.90
N CYS A 51 -9.34 2.59 12.81
CA CYS A 51 -10.63 2.32 12.19
C CYS A 51 -10.54 1.10 11.26
N ASP A 52 -11.69 0.66 10.79
CA ASP A 52 -11.75 -0.37 9.76
C ASP A 52 -11.15 0.16 8.47
N ILE A 53 -10.42 -0.68 7.77
CA ILE A 53 -9.79 -0.33 6.51
C ILE A 53 -10.54 -1.02 5.37
N LEU A 54 -10.86 -0.24 4.36
CA LEU A 54 -11.48 -0.77 3.15
C LEU A 54 -10.39 -1.06 2.13
N PHE A 55 -10.21 -2.31 1.81
CA PHE A 55 -9.13 -2.73 0.95
C PHE A 55 -9.65 -3.69 -0.13
N LYS A 56 -9.46 -3.29 -1.38
CA LYS A 56 -9.77 -4.12 -2.54
C LYS A 56 -8.49 -4.32 -3.34
N PRO A 57 -7.74 -5.42 -3.08
CA PRO A 57 -6.46 -5.66 -3.77
C PRO A 57 -6.66 -5.80 -5.27
N THR A 58 -5.79 -5.18 -6.04
CA THR A 58 -5.89 -5.15 -7.50
C THR A 58 -5.90 -6.53 -8.13
N LEU A 59 -5.10 -7.45 -7.61
CA LEU A 59 -4.94 -8.78 -8.19
C LEU A 59 -5.85 -9.84 -7.57
N ALA A 60 -6.60 -9.51 -6.52
CA ALA A 60 -7.48 -10.47 -5.86
C ALA A 60 -8.72 -10.74 -6.71
N LYS A 61 -9.02 -12.03 -6.90
CA LYS A 61 -10.16 -12.46 -7.72
C LYS A 61 -11.25 -13.14 -6.90
N LYS A 62 -10.87 -13.82 -5.83
CA LYS A 62 -11.82 -14.56 -4.97
C LYS A 62 -12.18 -13.74 -3.75
N ALA A 63 -11.23 -13.44 -2.88
CA ALA A 63 -11.43 -12.59 -1.71
C ALA A 63 -11.14 -11.16 -2.11
N GLN A 64 -12.07 -10.53 -2.81
CA GLN A 64 -11.88 -9.20 -3.41
C GLN A 64 -11.98 -8.06 -2.41
N PHE A 65 -12.78 -8.20 -1.38
CA PHE A 65 -13.04 -7.13 -0.41
C PHE A 65 -12.50 -7.55 0.94
N ARG A 66 -11.62 -6.73 1.49
CA ARG A 66 -10.92 -7.06 2.73
C ARG A 66 -10.94 -5.88 3.68
N SER A 67 -10.97 -6.17 4.98
CA SER A 67 -10.99 -5.13 6.01
C SER A 67 -10.09 -5.45 7.20
N LYS A 68 -9.55 -6.65 7.27
CA LYS A 68 -8.75 -7.11 8.42
C LYS A 68 -7.26 -7.04 8.12
N LYS A 69 -6.48 -6.76 9.15
CA LYS A 69 -5.02 -6.66 9.05
C LYS A 69 -4.40 -7.93 8.49
N GLU A 70 -4.87 -9.09 8.92
CA GLU A 70 -4.35 -10.38 8.47
C GLU A 70 -4.59 -10.61 6.97
N GLU A 71 -5.72 -10.13 6.46
CA GLU A 71 -6.05 -10.20 5.04
C GLU A 71 -5.15 -9.28 4.21
N PHE A 72 -4.81 -8.12 4.76
CA PHE A 72 -3.89 -7.18 4.15
C PHE A 72 -2.47 -7.76 4.09
N GLU A 73 -1.98 -8.30 5.21
CA GLU A 73 -0.67 -8.95 5.26
C GLU A 73 -0.58 -10.13 4.30
N SER A 74 -1.66 -10.91 4.20
CA SER A 74 -1.72 -12.02 3.24
C SER A 74 -1.45 -11.54 1.82
N TYR A 75 -2.13 -10.47 1.39
CA TYR A 75 -1.96 -9.94 0.04
C TYR A 75 -0.55 -9.43 -0.21
N PHE A 76 -0.02 -8.61 0.71
CA PHE A 76 1.29 -7.97 0.50
C PHE A 76 2.46 -8.94 0.66
N LEU A 77 2.37 -9.89 1.57
CA LEU A 77 3.51 -10.77 1.89
C LEU A 77 3.34 -12.21 1.41
N GLY A 78 2.11 -12.66 1.23
CA GLY A 78 1.84 -14.02 0.76
C GLY A 78 2.24 -15.13 1.73
N GLN A 79 2.51 -14.79 2.99
CA GLN A 79 3.12 -15.75 3.93
C GLN A 79 2.11 -16.46 4.85
N ASN A 80 1.10 -15.73 5.34
CA ASN A 80 0.16 -16.33 6.28
C ASN A 80 -0.97 -17.11 5.61
N LYS A 81 -1.17 -16.93 4.32
CA LYS A 81 -2.16 -17.66 3.51
C LYS A 81 -3.59 -17.61 4.03
N VAL A 82 -3.94 -16.53 4.73
CA VAL A 82 -5.34 -16.30 5.13
C VAL A 82 -6.23 -16.27 3.90
N CYS A 83 -5.75 -15.70 2.81
CA CYS A 83 -6.38 -15.79 1.49
C CYS A 83 -5.44 -16.60 0.59
N GLU A 84 -5.85 -17.79 0.22
CA GLU A 84 -4.98 -18.76 -0.49
C GLU A 84 -4.46 -18.27 -1.84
N GLU A 85 -5.21 -17.40 -2.51
CA GLU A 85 -4.82 -16.87 -3.82
C GLU A 85 -3.62 -15.92 -3.76
N ASP A 86 -3.26 -15.43 -2.59
CA ASP A 86 -2.24 -14.40 -2.44
C ASP A 86 -0.83 -14.95 -2.63
N THR A 87 -0.01 -14.20 -3.39
CA THR A 87 1.37 -14.59 -3.70
C THR A 87 2.39 -13.59 -3.19
N GLY A 88 1.95 -12.50 -2.55
CA GLY A 88 2.84 -11.51 -2.00
C GLY A 88 3.14 -10.37 -2.97
N PHE A 89 2.25 -9.39 -3.03
CA PHE A 89 2.41 -8.27 -3.94
C PHE A 89 3.67 -7.44 -3.63
N ALA A 90 3.94 -7.19 -2.35
CA ALA A 90 5.05 -6.32 -1.94
C ALA A 90 6.42 -7.03 -1.97
N ILE A 91 6.45 -8.36 -1.92
CA ILE A 91 7.71 -9.10 -1.97
C ILE A 91 8.23 -9.35 -3.39
N LYS A 92 7.45 -8.96 -4.40
CA LYS A 92 7.94 -8.91 -5.76
C LYS A 92 8.96 -7.77 -5.82
N ASP A 93 10.08 -7.97 -6.43
CA ASP A 93 11.17 -6.99 -6.46
C ASP A 93 10.84 -5.85 -7.44
N TRP A 94 9.85 -5.03 -7.08
CA TRP A 94 9.50 -3.86 -7.89
C TRP A 94 10.67 -2.90 -7.96
N GLN A 95 10.96 -2.39 -9.14
CA GLN A 95 12.07 -1.47 -9.37
C GLN A 95 11.64 -0.01 -9.27
N SER A 96 10.41 0.29 -9.68
CA SER A 96 9.86 1.63 -9.54
C SER A 96 8.35 1.61 -9.41
N ILE A 97 7.83 2.63 -8.72
CA ILE A 97 6.39 2.85 -8.57
C ILE A 97 6.13 4.32 -8.88
N LYS A 98 5.22 4.57 -9.81
CA LYS A 98 4.83 5.92 -10.20
C LYS A 98 3.35 6.12 -9.99
N PHE A 99 2.97 7.33 -9.60
CA PHE A 99 1.57 7.71 -9.40
C PHE A 99 1.18 8.79 -10.40
N GLU A 100 -0.04 8.68 -10.91
CA GLU A 100 -0.62 9.69 -11.78
C GLU A 100 -2.00 10.02 -11.25
N ASN A 101 -2.09 11.08 -10.45
CA ASN A 101 -3.34 11.48 -9.83
C ASN A 101 -4.21 12.24 -10.83
N TYR A 102 -5.44 11.77 -10.99
CA TYR A 102 -6.42 12.43 -11.84
C TYR A 102 -7.06 13.60 -11.11
N LYS A 103 -7.52 13.36 -9.87
CA LYS A 103 -8.21 14.39 -9.10
C LYS A 103 -8.04 14.15 -7.60
N ILE A 104 -7.85 15.23 -6.88
CA ILE A 104 -7.72 15.25 -5.43
C ILE A 104 -8.79 16.17 -4.88
N VAL A 105 -9.56 15.71 -3.91
CA VAL A 105 -10.67 16.44 -3.29
C VAL A 105 -10.47 16.52 -1.79
N ASP A 106 -10.63 17.71 -1.23
CA ASP A 106 -10.65 17.96 0.20
C ASP A 106 -12.11 18.12 0.65
N TYR A 107 -12.55 17.24 1.55
CA TYR A 107 -13.92 17.27 2.02
C TYR A 107 -13.99 16.85 3.49
N ASN A 108 -14.45 17.75 4.35
CA ASN A 108 -14.68 17.48 5.78
C ASN A 108 -13.47 16.81 6.46
N GLU A 109 -12.30 17.43 6.36
CA GLU A 109 -11.04 16.93 6.94
C GLU A 109 -10.54 15.62 6.32
N ASN A 110 -11.18 15.18 5.24
CA ASN A 110 -10.73 14.03 4.49
C ASN A 110 -10.19 14.45 3.14
N ILE A 111 -9.13 13.81 2.69
CA ILE A 111 -8.59 14.05 1.37
C ILE A 111 -8.80 12.78 0.55
N LEU A 112 -9.46 12.93 -0.59
CA LEU A 112 -9.76 11.83 -1.49
C LEU A 112 -8.96 12.02 -2.77
N ALA A 113 -8.30 10.96 -3.22
CA ALA A 113 -7.52 11.01 -4.45
C ALA A 113 -7.92 9.84 -5.36
N MET A 114 -7.95 10.12 -6.65
CA MET A 114 -8.22 9.09 -7.66
C MET A 114 -7.23 9.24 -8.79
N GLY A 115 -6.69 8.13 -9.23
CA GLY A 115 -5.72 8.10 -10.32
C GLY A 115 -5.21 6.69 -10.57
N ASN A 116 -4.10 6.63 -11.25
CA ASN A 116 -3.43 5.37 -11.56
C ASN A 116 -2.07 5.29 -10.89
N TYR A 117 -1.61 4.09 -10.66
CA TYR A 117 -0.23 3.87 -10.26
C TYR A 117 0.35 2.76 -11.13
N PHE A 118 1.65 2.86 -11.37
CA PHE A 118 2.36 2.01 -12.30
C PHE A 118 3.55 1.36 -11.62
N PHE A 119 3.67 0.05 -11.77
CA PHE A 119 4.73 -0.75 -11.17
C PHE A 119 5.62 -1.31 -12.26
N GLU A 120 6.95 -1.17 -12.10
CA GLU A 120 7.92 -1.78 -12.99
C GLU A 120 8.69 -2.86 -12.24
N ASP A 121 8.76 -4.06 -12.81
CA ASP A 121 9.61 -5.13 -12.31
C ASP A 121 10.95 -5.15 -13.07
N GLY A 122 11.89 -5.88 -12.54
CA GLY A 122 13.20 -6.01 -13.16
C GLY A 122 13.26 -6.90 -14.39
#